data_d55c7c3e1f8ff4e42ee043e0104a7e0e
#
_entry.id   d55c7c3e1f8ff4e42ee043e0104a7e0e
#
_cell.length_a   1.000
_cell.length_b   1.000
_cell.length_c   1.000
_cell.angle_alpha   90.00
_cell.angle_beta   90.00
_cell.angle_gamma   90.00
#
_symmetry.space_group_name_H-M   'P 1'
#
loop_
_entity.id
_entity.type
_entity.pdbx_description
1 polymer ?
#
loop_
_entity_poly.entity_id
_entity_poly.type
_entity_poly.pdbx_seq_one_letter_code
_entity_poly.pdbx_strand_id
1 'polypeptide(L)'
;MRGPSPSKDVRLPPLAAIQAFEAAARLGSFERASEELFVTASAIGKRIASLETLLDVTLFIRSSRGATLSAAGREYLEQVRTALDLLSDASLHKRNEPKLETLRVVSTPTFARQVLIPALPGFTAAHPDVELEIMLSIPYLDIMPPNADVWIRFGSGKYPGLHAQPLTHDPVFAVCSPGYQAARGPFQRPADLARAALLRCPMEPWRPWLAAAGLDWPEPSRGVWLVDLGMMLAAARAGQGVALTRRSLAAEWLDEGKLVRLLDVEIPGESQYYLCTETTRAPGGAVQAFSLWLTEVCQRAAQWPRGPGASQE
;
A
#
# COMPACT_ATOMS: atom_id res chain seq x y z
N MET A 1 29.78 -25.63 8.69
CA MET A 1 28.58 -26.46 8.79
C MET A 1 27.72 -26.16 7.58
N ARG A 2 27.51 -27.12 6.69
CA ARG A 2 26.66 -26.98 5.49
C ARG A 2 25.21 -27.07 5.96
N GLY A 3 24.40 -26.05 5.66
CA GLY A 3 22.96 -26.07 5.89
C GLY A 3 22.27 -27.18 5.10
N PRO A 4 21.09 -27.65 5.50
CA PRO A 4 20.38 -28.73 4.84
C PRO A 4 20.02 -28.33 3.40
N SER A 5 20.39 -29.19 2.44
CA SER A 5 19.93 -29.10 1.05
C SER A 5 18.40 -29.15 1.00
N PRO A 6 17.73 -28.40 0.11
CA PRO A 6 16.29 -28.51 -0.08
C PRO A 6 15.96 -29.94 -0.52
N SER A 7 14.91 -30.50 0.07
CA SER A 7 14.40 -31.86 -0.16
C SER A 7 14.18 -32.13 -1.65
N LYS A 8 14.89 -33.12 -2.17
CA LYS A 8 14.60 -33.79 -3.44
C LYS A 8 13.18 -34.37 -3.36
N ASP A 9 12.28 -33.93 -4.22
CA ASP A 9 11.11 -34.56 -4.81
C ASP A 9 9.90 -33.62 -5.00
N VAL A 10 10.11 -32.32 -5.16
CA VAL A 10 9.04 -31.48 -5.72
C VAL A 10 9.07 -31.66 -7.24
N ARG A 11 8.26 -32.57 -7.77
CA ARG A 11 8.03 -32.68 -9.22
C ARG A 11 7.22 -31.47 -9.66
N LEU A 12 7.89 -30.55 -10.34
CA LEU A 12 7.19 -29.41 -10.93
C LEU A 12 6.23 -29.89 -12.02
N PRO A 13 5.00 -29.35 -12.06
CA PRO A 13 4.08 -29.61 -13.15
C PRO A 13 4.66 -29.17 -14.49
N PRO A 14 4.39 -29.88 -15.60
CA PRO A 14 4.79 -29.45 -16.93
C PRO A 14 4.18 -28.06 -17.24
N LEU A 15 4.98 -27.13 -17.76
CA LEU A 15 4.53 -25.78 -18.11
C LEU A 15 3.30 -25.78 -19.02
N ALA A 16 3.26 -26.70 -20.00
CA ALA A 16 2.11 -26.86 -20.89
C ALA A 16 0.81 -27.28 -20.16
N ALA A 17 0.89 -27.95 -19.01
CA ALA A 17 -0.27 -28.28 -18.20
C ALA A 17 -0.73 -27.09 -17.36
N ILE A 18 0.21 -26.30 -16.86
CA ILE A 18 -0.05 -25.04 -16.14
C ILE A 18 -0.72 -24.02 -17.09
N GLN A 19 -0.19 -23.84 -18.31
CA GLN A 19 -0.78 -22.95 -19.32
C GLN A 19 -2.19 -23.40 -19.73
N ALA A 20 -2.40 -24.72 -19.92
CA ALA A 20 -3.72 -25.25 -20.26
C ALA A 20 -4.74 -25.01 -19.13
N PHE A 21 -4.33 -25.14 -17.89
CA PHE A 21 -5.16 -24.85 -16.71
C PHE A 21 -5.50 -23.36 -16.62
N GLU A 22 -4.52 -22.47 -16.75
CA GLU A 22 -4.74 -21.01 -16.69
C GLU A 22 -5.69 -20.55 -17.79
N ALA A 23 -5.42 -20.91 -19.04
CA ALA A 23 -6.23 -20.51 -20.17
C ALA A 23 -7.69 -21.01 -20.04
N ALA A 24 -7.88 -22.29 -19.62
CA ALA A 24 -9.21 -22.85 -19.39
C ALA A 24 -9.94 -22.13 -18.24
N ALA A 25 -9.24 -21.78 -17.17
CA ALA A 25 -9.81 -21.06 -16.04
C ALA A 25 -10.22 -19.61 -16.41
N ARG A 26 -9.37 -18.89 -17.13
CA ARG A 26 -9.61 -17.52 -17.56
C ARG A 26 -10.71 -17.41 -18.61
N LEU A 27 -10.72 -18.31 -19.60
CA LEU A 27 -11.67 -18.29 -20.70
C LEU A 27 -13.00 -18.98 -20.38
N GLY A 28 -13.04 -19.75 -19.28
CA GLY A 28 -14.23 -20.50 -18.86
C GLY A 28 -14.64 -21.65 -19.81
N SER A 29 -13.76 -22.06 -20.74
CA SER A 29 -14.03 -23.09 -21.74
C SER A 29 -12.76 -23.78 -22.20
N PHE A 30 -12.83 -25.11 -22.34
CA PHE A 30 -11.71 -25.90 -22.86
C PHE A 30 -11.56 -25.72 -24.38
N GLU A 31 -12.64 -25.46 -25.09
CA GLU A 31 -12.64 -25.16 -26.51
C GLU A 31 -11.91 -23.84 -26.76
N ARG A 32 -12.25 -22.76 -26.06
CA ARG A 32 -11.59 -21.45 -26.21
C ARG A 32 -10.12 -21.52 -25.80
N ALA A 33 -9.79 -22.27 -24.74
CA ALA A 33 -8.41 -22.48 -24.35
C ALA A 33 -7.62 -23.26 -25.41
N SER A 34 -8.27 -24.19 -26.11
CA SER A 34 -7.65 -24.96 -27.19
C SER A 34 -7.32 -24.08 -28.40
N GLU A 35 -8.20 -23.14 -28.74
CA GLU A 35 -7.98 -22.14 -29.79
C GLU A 35 -6.79 -21.24 -29.47
N GLU A 36 -6.73 -20.71 -28.24
CA GLU A 36 -5.65 -19.82 -27.79
C GLU A 36 -4.30 -20.51 -27.77
N LEU A 37 -4.26 -21.77 -27.31
CA LEU A 37 -3.00 -22.53 -27.18
C LEU A 37 -2.65 -23.37 -28.43
N PHE A 38 -3.42 -23.24 -29.51
CA PHE A 38 -3.21 -23.95 -30.78
C PHE A 38 -3.11 -25.47 -30.61
N VAL A 39 -3.98 -26.06 -29.79
CA VAL A 39 -4.08 -27.50 -29.52
C VAL A 39 -5.54 -27.96 -29.59
N THR A 40 -5.83 -29.26 -29.45
CA THR A 40 -7.22 -29.74 -29.42
C THR A 40 -7.81 -29.60 -28.01
N ALA A 41 -9.14 -29.49 -27.90
CA ALA A 41 -9.83 -29.46 -26.59
C ALA A 41 -9.58 -30.73 -25.79
N SER A 42 -9.44 -31.88 -26.45
CA SER A 42 -9.04 -33.14 -25.82
C SER A 42 -7.63 -33.07 -25.21
N ALA A 43 -6.69 -32.40 -25.87
CA ALA A 43 -5.34 -32.17 -25.33
C ALA A 43 -5.37 -31.27 -24.08
N ILE A 44 -6.18 -30.20 -24.09
CA ILE A 44 -6.40 -29.37 -22.89
C ILE A 44 -6.93 -30.23 -21.74
N GLY A 45 -7.99 -31.01 -21.98
CA GLY A 45 -8.55 -31.92 -20.96
C GLY A 45 -7.56 -32.92 -20.40
N LYS A 46 -6.70 -33.52 -21.24
CA LYS A 46 -5.66 -34.45 -20.81
C LYS A 46 -4.58 -33.78 -19.98
N ARG A 47 -4.14 -32.56 -20.37
CA ARG A 47 -3.14 -31.79 -19.64
C ARG A 47 -3.63 -31.41 -18.25
N ILE A 48 -4.90 -30.95 -18.15
CA ILE A 48 -5.53 -30.60 -16.87
C ILE A 48 -5.70 -31.87 -16.01
N ALA A 49 -6.18 -32.99 -16.53
CA ALA A 49 -6.30 -34.24 -15.78
C ALA A 49 -4.94 -34.73 -15.27
N SER A 50 -3.87 -34.64 -16.07
CA SER A 50 -2.52 -34.96 -15.64
C SER A 50 -2.03 -34.01 -14.51
N LEU A 51 -2.39 -32.74 -14.56
CA LEU A 51 -2.08 -31.76 -13.52
C LEU A 51 -2.83 -32.08 -12.22
N GLU A 52 -4.12 -32.36 -12.28
CA GLU A 52 -4.94 -32.77 -11.14
C GLU A 52 -4.40 -34.06 -10.49
N THR A 53 -3.97 -35.01 -11.30
CA THR A 53 -3.35 -36.25 -10.81
C THR A 53 -2.01 -35.98 -10.11
N LEU A 54 -1.18 -35.07 -10.66
CA LEU A 54 0.12 -34.75 -10.09
C LEU A 54 -0.01 -34.02 -8.76
N LEU A 55 -1.03 -33.13 -8.64
CA LEU A 55 -1.29 -32.35 -7.45
C LEU A 55 -2.16 -33.09 -6.42
N ASP A 56 -2.73 -34.22 -6.79
CA ASP A 56 -3.73 -34.98 -6.02
C ASP A 56 -4.94 -34.11 -5.61
N VAL A 57 -5.37 -33.19 -6.50
CA VAL A 57 -6.44 -32.22 -6.24
C VAL A 57 -7.30 -32.02 -7.48
N THR A 58 -8.62 -31.96 -7.30
CA THR A 58 -9.57 -31.59 -8.36
C THR A 58 -9.59 -30.07 -8.54
N LEU A 59 -9.16 -29.58 -9.70
CA LEU A 59 -9.13 -28.14 -10.02
C LEU A 59 -10.42 -27.68 -10.72
N PHE A 60 -11.06 -28.56 -11.51
CA PHE A 60 -12.32 -28.28 -12.18
C PHE A 60 -13.45 -29.21 -11.77
N ILE A 61 -14.61 -28.67 -11.47
CA ILE A 61 -15.87 -29.40 -11.28
C ILE A 61 -16.59 -29.44 -12.62
N ARG A 62 -16.79 -30.65 -13.17
CA ARG A 62 -17.53 -30.88 -14.42
C ARG A 62 -19.03 -30.92 -14.16
N SER A 63 -19.82 -30.20 -14.93
CA SER A 63 -21.28 -30.23 -14.89
C SER A 63 -21.85 -30.29 -16.30
N SER A 64 -23.15 -30.50 -16.42
CA SER A 64 -23.86 -30.44 -17.71
C SER A 64 -23.79 -29.07 -18.41
N ARG A 65 -23.39 -28.03 -17.67
CA ARG A 65 -23.23 -26.64 -18.17
C ARG A 65 -21.79 -26.25 -18.46
N GLY A 66 -20.83 -27.18 -18.35
CA GLY A 66 -19.40 -26.94 -18.56
C GLY A 66 -18.55 -27.22 -17.32
N ALA A 67 -17.31 -26.78 -17.36
CA ALA A 67 -16.34 -26.93 -16.28
C ALA A 67 -16.20 -25.61 -15.50
N THR A 68 -16.31 -25.68 -14.17
CA THR A 68 -16.12 -24.53 -13.27
C THR A 68 -15.00 -24.82 -12.30
N LEU A 69 -14.25 -23.80 -11.87
CA LEU A 69 -13.19 -23.98 -10.88
C LEU A 69 -13.72 -24.47 -9.53
N SER A 70 -13.04 -25.46 -8.95
CA SER A 70 -13.21 -25.85 -7.55
C SER A 70 -12.67 -24.77 -6.59
N ALA A 71 -12.85 -24.91 -5.28
CA ALA A 71 -12.19 -24.04 -4.30
C ALA A 71 -10.66 -24.10 -4.42
N ALA A 72 -10.11 -25.32 -4.49
CA ALA A 72 -8.68 -25.53 -4.69
C ALA A 72 -8.19 -25.01 -6.06
N GLY A 73 -9.02 -25.12 -7.12
CA GLY A 73 -8.71 -24.56 -8.44
C GLY A 73 -8.59 -23.04 -8.43
N ARG A 74 -9.42 -22.34 -7.65
CA ARG A 74 -9.31 -20.89 -7.50
C ARG A 74 -8.02 -20.48 -6.78
N GLU A 75 -7.70 -21.14 -5.68
CA GLU A 75 -6.47 -20.90 -4.93
C GLU A 75 -5.22 -21.18 -5.77
N TYR A 76 -5.21 -22.29 -6.49
CA TYR A 76 -4.11 -22.66 -7.36
C TYR A 76 -3.95 -21.70 -8.55
N LEU A 77 -5.05 -21.15 -9.09
CA LEU A 77 -5.03 -20.16 -10.17
C LEU A 77 -4.26 -18.90 -9.79
N GLU A 78 -4.43 -18.39 -8.57
CA GLU A 78 -3.70 -17.21 -8.09
C GLU A 78 -2.18 -17.47 -8.08
N GLN A 79 -1.77 -18.64 -7.60
CA GLN A 79 -0.36 -19.05 -7.58
C GLN A 79 0.21 -19.23 -9.00
N VAL A 80 -0.57 -19.85 -9.88
CA VAL A 80 -0.19 -20.11 -11.29
C VAL A 80 -0.01 -18.80 -12.05
N ARG A 81 -0.91 -17.82 -11.89
CA ARG A 81 -0.80 -16.51 -12.53
C ARG A 81 0.50 -15.82 -12.12
N THR A 82 0.77 -15.75 -10.84
CA THR A 82 2.02 -15.18 -10.32
C THR A 82 3.26 -15.86 -10.91
N ALA A 83 3.27 -17.19 -11.00
CA ALA A 83 4.38 -17.94 -11.56
C ALA A 83 4.56 -17.70 -13.08
N LEU A 84 3.46 -17.65 -13.85
CA LEU A 84 3.49 -17.37 -15.28
C LEU A 84 3.94 -15.95 -15.59
N ASP A 85 3.53 -14.96 -14.79
CA ASP A 85 3.98 -13.58 -14.89
C ASP A 85 5.50 -13.49 -14.68
N LEU A 86 6.04 -14.12 -13.64
CA LEU A 86 7.48 -14.21 -13.39
C LEU A 86 8.24 -14.86 -14.54
N LEU A 87 7.69 -15.94 -15.13
CA LEU A 87 8.30 -16.62 -16.28
C LEU A 87 8.22 -15.74 -17.55
N SER A 88 7.14 -15.00 -17.74
CA SER A 88 6.99 -14.06 -18.84
C SER A 88 8.00 -12.92 -18.74
N ASP A 89 8.21 -12.39 -17.55
CA ASP A 89 9.20 -11.35 -17.29
C ASP A 89 10.66 -11.86 -17.49
N ALA A 90 10.90 -13.13 -17.27
CA ALA A 90 12.20 -13.79 -17.50
C ALA A 90 12.50 -14.06 -18.98
N SER A 91 11.55 -13.87 -19.91
CA SER A 91 11.73 -14.25 -21.30
C SER A 91 12.67 -13.31 -22.05
N LEU A 92 13.72 -13.91 -22.64
CA LEU A 92 14.84 -13.28 -23.36
C LEU A 92 14.45 -12.60 -24.70
N HIS A 93 13.18 -12.60 -25.08
CA HIS A 93 12.74 -12.19 -26.43
C HIS A 93 12.42 -10.71 -26.62
N LYS A 94 12.48 -9.89 -25.56
CA LYS A 94 12.32 -8.41 -25.67
C LYS A 94 13.67 -7.69 -25.78
N ARG A 95 14.61 -8.19 -26.57
CA ARG A 95 15.97 -7.63 -26.68
C ARG A 95 16.12 -6.35 -27.52
N ASN A 96 15.08 -5.86 -28.18
CA ASN A 96 15.17 -4.73 -29.13
C ASN A 96 14.37 -3.49 -28.77
N GLU A 97 13.65 -3.46 -27.67
CA GLU A 97 13.11 -2.21 -27.12
C GLU A 97 13.95 -1.81 -25.89
N PRO A 98 14.19 -0.52 -25.65
CA PRO A 98 14.80 -0.09 -24.39
C PRO A 98 13.92 -0.65 -23.26
N LYS A 99 14.49 -1.59 -22.51
CA LYS A 99 13.78 -2.30 -21.44
C LYS A 99 13.51 -1.28 -20.35
N LEU A 100 12.29 -0.75 -20.30
CA LEU A 100 11.84 0.01 -19.15
C LEU A 100 11.95 -0.91 -17.91
N GLU A 101 12.65 -0.47 -16.89
CA GLU A 101 12.74 -1.17 -15.63
C GLU A 101 11.42 -0.93 -14.87
N THR A 102 10.59 -1.97 -14.71
CA THR A 102 9.35 -1.83 -13.95
C THR A 102 9.66 -1.80 -12.46
N LEU A 103 9.21 -0.76 -11.77
CA LEU A 103 9.31 -0.59 -10.33
C LEU A 103 7.92 -0.65 -9.69
N ARG A 104 7.67 -1.67 -8.90
CA ARG A 104 6.40 -1.90 -8.21
C ARG A 104 6.45 -1.36 -6.78
N VAL A 105 5.68 -0.34 -6.51
CA VAL A 105 5.62 0.34 -5.22
C VAL A 105 4.25 0.13 -4.59
N VAL A 106 4.23 -0.48 -3.42
CA VAL A 106 3.02 -0.61 -2.58
C VAL A 106 2.99 0.52 -1.55
N SER A 107 1.91 1.26 -1.46
CA SER A 107 1.76 2.36 -0.52
C SER A 107 0.42 2.32 0.20
N THR A 108 0.36 2.95 1.38
CA THR A 108 -0.91 3.24 2.02
C THR A 108 -1.67 4.31 1.22
N PRO A 109 -3.02 4.28 1.17
CA PRO A 109 -3.80 5.22 0.36
C PRO A 109 -3.53 6.69 0.68
N THR A 110 -3.39 7.02 1.95
CA THR A 110 -3.14 8.40 2.39
C THR A 110 -1.79 8.90 1.93
N PHE A 111 -0.72 8.14 2.17
CA PHE A 111 0.63 8.53 1.75
C PHE A 111 0.74 8.64 0.23
N ALA A 112 0.15 7.70 -0.49
CA ALA A 112 0.13 7.76 -1.95
C ALA A 112 -0.48 9.07 -2.46
N ARG A 113 -1.65 9.46 -1.95
CA ARG A 113 -2.37 10.66 -2.41
C ARG A 113 -1.75 11.98 -1.95
N GLN A 114 -1.30 12.05 -0.71
CA GLN A 114 -0.86 13.32 -0.11
C GLN A 114 0.63 13.60 -0.29
N VAL A 115 1.44 12.56 -0.49
CA VAL A 115 2.91 12.72 -0.55
C VAL A 115 3.45 12.25 -1.89
N LEU A 116 3.13 11.01 -2.27
CA LEU A 116 3.77 10.36 -3.42
C LEU A 116 3.31 10.97 -4.75
N ILE A 117 2.00 10.98 -5.02
CA ILE A 117 1.45 11.46 -6.29
C ILE A 117 1.82 12.91 -6.62
N PRO A 118 1.74 13.88 -5.68
CA PRO A 118 2.14 15.25 -5.98
C PRO A 118 3.62 15.39 -6.35
N ALA A 119 4.49 14.53 -5.82
CA ALA A 119 5.92 14.57 -6.08
C ALA A 119 6.36 13.76 -7.31
N LEU A 120 5.54 12.81 -7.81
CA LEU A 120 5.89 11.90 -8.90
C LEU A 120 6.43 12.56 -10.17
N PRO A 121 5.94 13.73 -10.64
CA PRO A 121 6.47 14.36 -11.83
C PRO A 121 7.99 14.58 -11.78
N GLY A 122 8.54 14.83 -10.59
CA GLY A 122 9.99 14.98 -10.41
C GLY A 122 10.77 13.69 -10.60
N PHE A 123 10.20 12.55 -10.17
CA PHE A 123 10.82 11.24 -10.36
C PHE A 123 10.75 10.79 -11.82
N THR A 124 9.57 10.85 -12.43
CA THR A 124 9.36 10.37 -13.81
C THR A 124 10.14 11.19 -14.85
N ALA A 125 10.34 12.48 -14.58
CA ALA A 125 11.19 13.33 -15.43
C ALA A 125 12.68 12.98 -15.31
N ALA A 126 13.16 12.59 -14.11
CA ALA A 126 14.55 12.22 -13.87
C ALA A 126 14.87 10.78 -14.29
N HIS A 127 13.88 9.89 -14.32
CA HIS A 127 14.01 8.46 -14.62
C HIS A 127 13.01 8.00 -15.68
N PRO A 128 13.13 8.47 -16.94
CA PRO A 128 12.19 8.13 -18.02
C PRO A 128 12.29 6.66 -18.48
N ASP A 129 13.31 5.96 -18.05
CA ASP A 129 13.57 4.53 -18.27
C ASP A 129 12.91 3.61 -17.22
N VAL A 130 12.27 4.21 -16.18
CA VAL A 130 11.57 3.47 -15.12
C VAL A 130 10.05 3.57 -15.32
N GLU A 131 9.41 2.42 -15.48
CA GLU A 131 7.96 2.28 -15.46
C GLU A 131 7.48 2.03 -14.03
N LEU A 132 6.69 2.97 -13.47
CA LEU A 132 6.18 2.88 -12.11
C LEU A 132 4.79 2.24 -12.06
N GLU A 133 4.66 1.16 -11.28
CA GLU A 133 3.38 0.59 -10.87
C GLU A 133 3.14 0.93 -9.40
N ILE A 134 2.10 1.73 -9.11
CA ILE A 134 1.73 2.09 -7.74
C ILE A 134 0.49 1.31 -7.33
N MET A 135 0.66 0.46 -6.34
CA MET A 135 -0.39 -0.37 -5.76
C MET A 135 -0.73 0.12 -4.35
N LEU A 136 -1.95 -0.12 -3.91
CA LEU A 136 -2.39 0.25 -2.57
C LEU A 136 -2.42 -0.97 -1.66
N SER A 137 -1.85 -0.83 -0.47
CA SER A 137 -2.07 -1.75 0.65
C SER A 137 -3.21 -1.26 1.52
N ILE A 138 -3.97 -2.19 2.09
CA ILE A 138 -5.00 -1.89 3.07
C ILE A 138 -4.57 -2.52 4.41
N PRO A 139 -3.85 -1.77 5.27
CA PRO A 139 -3.21 -2.32 6.48
C PRO A 139 -4.18 -3.04 7.42
N TYR A 140 -5.41 -2.55 7.51
CA TYR A 140 -6.46 -3.14 8.35
C TYR A 140 -7.00 -4.48 7.86
N LEU A 141 -6.85 -4.77 6.58
CA LEU A 141 -7.28 -6.03 5.97
C LEU A 141 -6.11 -6.99 5.74
N ASP A 142 -4.90 -6.59 6.13
CA ASP A 142 -3.65 -7.31 5.89
C ASP A 142 -3.45 -7.69 4.40
N ILE A 143 -4.08 -6.92 3.52
CA ILE A 143 -3.96 -7.12 2.08
C ILE A 143 -2.66 -6.46 1.61
N MET A 144 -1.70 -7.30 1.28
CA MET A 144 -0.42 -6.90 0.69
C MET A 144 -0.37 -7.45 -0.73
N PRO A 145 -0.28 -6.58 -1.76
CA PRO A 145 -0.03 -7.04 -3.11
C PRO A 145 1.27 -7.85 -3.17
N PRO A 146 1.26 -9.02 -3.83
CA PRO A 146 2.48 -9.80 -4.04
C PRO A 146 3.42 -9.07 -5.03
N ASN A 147 4.69 -9.45 -5.03
CA ASN A 147 5.69 -9.02 -6.03
C ASN A 147 5.96 -7.51 -6.09
N ALA A 148 5.92 -6.80 -4.97
CA ALA A 148 6.38 -5.43 -4.91
C ALA A 148 7.91 -5.38 -4.70
N ASP A 149 8.54 -4.31 -5.22
CA ASP A 149 9.96 -4.04 -5.02
C ASP A 149 10.17 -3.13 -3.79
N VAL A 150 9.17 -2.26 -3.52
CA VAL A 150 9.18 -1.29 -2.41
C VAL A 150 7.81 -1.25 -1.74
N TRP A 151 7.82 -1.23 -0.41
CA TRP A 151 6.62 -1.02 0.41
C TRP A 151 6.74 0.27 1.23
N ILE A 152 5.76 1.15 1.13
CA ILE A 152 5.63 2.29 2.02
C ILE A 152 4.62 1.91 3.10
N ARG A 153 5.12 1.68 4.31
CA ARG A 153 4.34 1.18 5.45
C ARG A 153 4.23 2.23 6.54
N PHE A 154 3.09 2.22 7.22
CA PHE A 154 2.85 3.01 8.41
C PHE A 154 2.87 2.10 9.65
N GLY A 155 3.65 2.45 10.66
CA GLY A 155 3.75 1.65 11.88
C GLY A 155 5.04 1.89 12.67
N SER A 156 5.48 0.85 13.41
CA SER A 156 6.61 0.92 14.33
C SER A 156 8.00 0.72 13.69
N GLY A 157 8.06 0.42 12.39
CA GLY A 157 9.32 0.11 11.70
C GLY A 157 9.85 -1.32 11.90
N LYS A 158 9.13 -2.16 12.62
CA LYS A 158 9.52 -3.56 12.85
C LYS A 158 8.74 -4.48 11.91
N TYR A 159 9.35 -4.86 10.80
CA TYR A 159 8.74 -5.71 9.78
C TYR A 159 9.66 -6.90 9.50
N PRO A 160 9.30 -8.12 9.95
CA PRO A 160 10.11 -9.33 9.71
C PRO A 160 10.41 -9.53 8.22
N GLY A 161 11.67 -9.81 7.87
CA GLY A 161 12.10 -10.05 6.49
C GLY A 161 12.27 -8.79 5.63
N LEU A 162 11.99 -7.60 6.16
CA LEU A 162 12.17 -6.35 5.44
C LEU A 162 13.24 -5.46 6.10
N HIS A 163 14.00 -4.77 5.27
CA HIS A 163 14.80 -3.62 5.68
C HIS A 163 13.87 -2.40 5.70
N ALA A 164 13.73 -1.73 6.84
CA ALA A 164 12.85 -0.59 7.02
C ALA A 164 13.65 0.69 7.25
N GLN A 165 13.55 1.64 6.34
CA GLN A 165 14.14 2.98 6.44
C GLN A 165 13.04 3.98 6.81
N PRO A 166 13.18 4.77 7.89
CA PRO A 166 12.20 5.80 8.21
C PRO A 166 12.16 6.90 7.15
N LEU A 167 10.95 7.28 6.73
CA LEU A 167 10.71 8.37 5.77
C LEU A 167 10.32 9.67 6.46
N THR A 168 9.57 9.58 7.55
CA THR A 168 9.04 10.74 8.27
C THR A 168 9.34 10.65 9.76
N HIS A 169 9.44 11.79 10.41
CA HIS A 169 9.52 11.96 11.86
C HIS A 169 8.57 13.07 12.32
N ASP A 170 7.41 13.15 11.68
CA ASP A 170 6.47 14.24 11.87
C ASP A 170 5.82 14.19 13.26
N PRO A 171 5.72 15.32 13.94
CA PRO A 171 4.85 15.44 15.10
C PRO A 171 3.37 15.38 14.70
N VAL A 172 2.55 14.96 15.64
CA VAL A 172 1.09 14.91 15.54
C VAL A 172 0.49 16.13 16.20
N PHE A 173 -0.41 16.81 15.50
CA PHE A 173 -1.11 18.00 15.98
C PHE A 173 -2.56 18.03 15.50
N ALA A 174 -3.37 18.91 16.13
CA ALA A 174 -4.80 19.03 15.83
C ALA A 174 -5.06 20.05 14.73
N VAL A 175 -5.99 19.72 13.81
CA VAL A 175 -6.43 20.58 12.70
C VAL A 175 -7.96 20.56 12.54
N CYS A 176 -8.50 21.65 11.96
CA CYS A 176 -9.86 21.65 11.41
C CYS A 176 -9.93 22.58 10.20
N SER A 177 -11.09 22.66 9.53
CA SER A 177 -11.31 23.70 8.52
C SER A 177 -11.53 25.07 9.16
N PRO A 178 -11.17 26.19 8.45
CA PRO A 178 -11.47 27.54 8.92
C PRO A 178 -12.95 27.76 9.22
N GLY A 179 -13.84 27.21 8.38
CA GLY A 179 -15.28 27.29 8.58
C GLY A 179 -15.76 26.62 9.88
N TYR A 180 -15.17 25.44 10.21
CA TYR A 180 -15.47 24.78 11.47
C TYR A 180 -14.97 25.60 12.67
N GLN A 181 -13.76 26.15 12.59
CA GLN A 181 -13.22 27.02 13.63
C GLN A 181 -14.08 28.27 13.84
N ALA A 182 -14.55 28.91 12.78
CA ALA A 182 -15.44 30.08 12.86
C ALA A 182 -16.80 29.73 13.50
N ALA A 183 -17.36 28.56 13.17
CA ALA A 183 -18.68 28.14 13.65
C ALA A 183 -18.68 27.59 15.09
N ARG A 184 -17.58 26.94 15.54
CA ARG A 184 -17.49 26.21 16.80
C ARG A 184 -16.42 26.72 17.76
N GLY A 185 -15.47 27.53 17.25
CA GLY A 185 -14.39 28.14 18.03
C GLY A 185 -14.86 29.36 18.88
N PRO A 186 -13.92 30.18 19.33
CA PRO A 186 -12.49 29.97 19.20
C PRO A 186 -11.98 28.80 20.03
N PHE A 187 -10.93 28.11 19.54
CA PHE A 187 -10.20 27.07 20.28
C PHE A 187 -8.86 27.68 20.74
N GLN A 188 -8.84 28.32 21.90
CA GLN A 188 -7.66 28.99 22.43
C GLN A 188 -6.90 28.14 23.45
N ARG A 189 -7.59 27.20 24.11
CA ARG A 189 -7.02 26.30 25.09
C ARG A 189 -7.44 24.85 24.75
N PRO A 190 -6.62 23.86 25.13
CA PRO A 190 -6.98 22.46 24.91
C PRO A 190 -8.37 22.08 25.44
N ALA A 191 -8.79 22.61 26.59
CA ALA A 191 -10.10 22.37 27.19
C ALA A 191 -11.27 22.83 26.30
N ASP A 192 -11.04 23.73 25.36
CA ASP A 192 -12.06 24.19 24.42
C ASP A 192 -12.52 23.08 23.46
N LEU A 193 -11.71 22.03 23.31
CA LEU A 193 -12.07 20.84 22.52
C LEU A 193 -13.24 20.04 23.10
N ALA A 194 -13.65 20.29 24.35
CA ALA A 194 -14.85 19.68 24.95
C ALA A 194 -16.14 19.95 24.14
N ARG A 195 -16.19 21.05 23.39
CA ARG A 195 -17.32 21.42 22.51
C ARG A 195 -17.12 21.02 21.04
N ALA A 196 -15.97 20.45 20.71
CA ALA A 196 -15.65 20.04 19.36
C ALA A 196 -16.09 18.59 19.07
N ALA A 197 -16.43 18.32 17.81
CA ALA A 197 -16.54 16.95 17.33
C ALA A 197 -15.12 16.45 17.03
N LEU A 198 -14.62 15.53 17.84
CA LEU A 198 -13.32 14.89 17.61
C LEU A 198 -13.49 13.74 16.62
N LEU A 199 -12.82 13.83 15.47
CA LEU A 199 -12.78 12.77 14.47
C LEU A 199 -11.84 11.67 14.96
N ARG A 200 -12.24 10.43 14.83
CA ARG A 200 -11.54 9.30 15.41
C ARG A 200 -10.91 8.41 14.34
N CYS A 201 -9.62 8.11 14.52
CA CYS A 201 -8.90 7.17 13.69
C CYS A 201 -8.03 6.27 14.58
N PRO A 202 -8.13 4.94 14.46
CA PRO A 202 -7.35 4.03 15.29
C PRO A 202 -5.83 4.12 15.02
N MET A 203 -5.44 4.63 13.85
CA MET A 203 -4.03 4.84 13.51
C MET A 203 -3.43 6.10 14.17
N GLU A 204 -4.28 7.02 14.68
CA GLU A 204 -3.86 8.24 15.38
C GLU A 204 -4.83 8.52 16.53
N PRO A 205 -4.69 7.80 17.68
CA PRO A 205 -5.58 7.95 18.83
C PRO A 205 -5.41 9.32 19.51
N TRP A 206 -6.50 9.84 20.06
CA TRP A 206 -6.52 11.12 20.74
C TRP A 206 -5.84 11.10 22.12
N ARG A 207 -5.90 10.00 22.84
CA ARG A 207 -5.47 9.91 24.24
C ARG A 207 -4.02 10.41 24.47
N PRO A 208 -3.01 10.05 23.68
CA PRO A 208 -1.66 10.56 23.85
C PRO A 208 -1.58 12.07 23.69
N TRP A 209 -2.29 12.61 22.68
CA TRP A 209 -2.32 14.04 22.42
C TRP A 209 -3.06 14.81 23.54
N LEU A 210 -4.20 14.30 24.02
CA LEU A 210 -4.95 14.90 25.12
C LEU A 210 -4.11 14.94 26.40
N ALA A 211 -3.38 13.87 26.71
CA ALA A 211 -2.50 13.83 27.87
C ALA A 211 -1.38 14.88 27.77
N ALA A 212 -0.75 15.03 26.59
CA ALA A 212 0.26 16.06 26.34
C ALA A 212 -0.31 17.48 26.43
N ALA A 213 -1.59 17.62 26.07
CA ALA A 213 -2.33 18.90 26.21
C ALA A 213 -2.77 19.21 27.66
N GLY A 214 -2.42 18.35 28.64
CA GLY A 214 -2.80 18.52 30.06
C GLY A 214 -4.26 18.13 30.35
N LEU A 215 -4.87 17.34 29.48
CA LEU A 215 -6.26 16.89 29.62
C LEU A 215 -6.30 15.39 29.99
N ASP A 216 -6.84 15.08 31.18
CA ASP A 216 -7.08 13.69 31.59
C ASP A 216 -8.44 13.19 31.07
N TRP A 217 -8.60 13.22 29.75
CA TRP A 217 -9.79 12.74 29.08
C TRP A 217 -9.58 11.34 28.52
N PRO A 218 -10.61 10.47 28.56
CA PRO A 218 -10.53 9.18 27.88
C PRO A 218 -10.49 9.37 26.35
N GLU A 219 -10.12 8.32 25.63
CA GLU A 219 -10.29 8.27 24.19
C GLU A 219 -11.75 8.57 23.80
N PRO A 220 -12.00 9.46 22.82
CA PRO A 220 -13.35 9.79 22.40
C PRO A 220 -14.13 8.55 21.97
N SER A 221 -15.28 8.29 22.61
CA SER A 221 -16.14 7.14 22.32
C SER A 221 -17.26 7.46 21.33
N ARG A 222 -17.49 8.74 21.02
CA ARG A 222 -18.52 9.24 20.11
C ARG A 222 -17.90 9.99 18.94
N GLY A 223 -18.66 10.16 17.88
CA GLY A 223 -18.22 10.82 16.64
C GLY A 223 -17.91 9.83 15.52
N VAL A 224 -17.56 10.37 14.36
CA VAL A 224 -17.26 9.56 13.17
C VAL A 224 -15.99 8.75 13.42
N TRP A 225 -16.04 7.48 13.08
CA TRP A 225 -14.91 6.55 13.14
C TRP A 225 -14.41 6.27 11.73
N LEU A 226 -13.18 6.65 11.43
CA LEU A 226 -12.57 6.58 10.12
C LEU A 226 -11.28 5.74 10.22
N VAL A 227 -11.17 4.70 9.44
CA VAL A 227 -10.03 3.76 9.51
C VAL A 227 -8.86 4.15 8.61
N ASP A 228 -8.92 5.33 7.97
CA ASP A 228 -7.87 5.88 7.10
C ASP A 228 -7.60 7.34 7.44
N LEU A 229 -6.33 7.72 7.56
CA LEU A 229 -5.93 9.08 7.92
C LEU A 229 -6.35 10.11 6.85
N GLY A 230 -6.38 9.73 5.58
CA GLY A 230 -6.81 10.60 4.49
C GLY A 230 -8.32 10.86 4.54
N MET A 231 -9.12 9.85 4.90
CA MET A 231 -10.55 10.04 5.15
C MET A 231 -10.78 11.01 6.32
N MET A 232 -10.01 10.85 7.40
CA MET A 232 -10.09 11.74 8.56
C MET A 232 -9.75 13.18 8.20
N LEU A 233 -8.68 13.40 7.44
CA LEU A 233 -8.30 14.72 6.93
C LEU A 233 -9.36 15.32 6.01
N ALA A 234 -9.92 14.52 5.10
CA ALA A 234 -11.00 14.96 4.21
C ALA A 234 -12.25 15.37 5.00
N ALA A 235 -12.61 14.63 6.05
CA ALA A 235 -13.72 14.98 6.95
C ALA A 235 -13.46 16.29 7.71
N ALA A 236 -12.23 16.50 8.21
CA ALA A 236 -11.85 17.77 8.87
C ALA A 236 -11.96 18.96 7.90
N ARG A 237 -11.45 18.80 6.68
CA ARG A 237 -11.56 19.80 5.61
C ARG A 237 -13.01 20.12 5.26
N ALA A 238 -13.87 19.11 5.24
CA ALA A 238 -15.30 19.26 5.00
C ALA A 238 -16.07 19.88 6.20
N GLY A 239 -15.38 20.28 7.28
CA GLY A 239 -16.00 20.93 8.43
C GLY A 239 -16.74 19.99 9.36
N GLN A 240 -16.43 18.70 9.36
CA GLN A 240 -17.11 17.71 10.22
C GLN A 240 -16.56 17.67 11.65
N GLY A 241 -15.36 18.23 11.88
CA GLY A 241 -14.76 18.20 13.21
C GLY A 241 -13.27 18.55 13.22
N VAL A 242 -12.65 18.20 14.33
CA VAL A 242 -11.21 18.33 14.58
C VAL A 242 -10.56 16.97 14.38
N ALA A 243 -9.45 16.93 13.64
CA ALA A 243 -8.66 15.74 13.37
C ALA A 243 -7.25 15.89 13.95
N LEU A 244 -6.63 14.77 14.35
CA LEU A 244 -5.20 14.68 14.53
C LEU A 244 -4.53 14.38 13.20
N THR A 245 -3.41 15.03 12.92
CA THR A 245 -2.68 14.81 11.68
C THR A 245 -1.19 15.08 11.84
N ARG A 246 -0.47 14.81 10.77
CA ARG A 246 0.96 15.05 10.61
C ARG A 246 1.20 16.07 9.50
N ARG A 247 2.30 16.79 9.61
CA ARG A 247 2.63 17.83 8.64
C ARG A 247 2.74 17.27 7.22
N SER A 248 3.48 16.19 7.04
CA SER A 248 3.67 15.56 5.72
C SER A 248 2.36 15.22 5.01
N LEU A 249 1.31 14.89 5.76
CA LEU A 249 0.01 14.53 5.19
C LEU A 249 -0.92 15.72 4.95
N ALA A 250 -0.73 16.83 5.66
CA ALA A 250 -1.63 17.98 5.64
C ALA A 250 -1.00 19.23 5.01
N ALA A 251 0.28 19.19 4.59
CA ALA A 251 1.04 20.33 4.14
C ALA A 251 0.31 21.15 3.08
N GLU A 252 -0.12 20.53 1.98
CA GLU A 252 -0.84 21.20 0.90
C GLU A 252 -2.08 21.95 1.40
N TRP A 253 -2.90 21.30 2.22
CA TRP A 253 -4.16 21.90 2.71
C TRP A 253 -3.96 22.95 3.79
N LEU A 254 -2.86 22.89 4.53
CA LEU A 254 -2.45 23.93 5.47
C LEU A 254 -1.95 25.17 4.70
N ASP A 255 -1.14 24.97 3.65
CA ASP A 255 -0.60 26.05 2.83
C ASP A 255 -1.69 26.76 2.03
N GLU A 256 -2.67 26.02 1.54
CA GLU A 256 -3.84 26.54 0.85
C GLU A 256 -4.89 27.17 1.80
N GLY A 257 -4.68 27.09 3.12
CA GLY A 257 -5.64 27.55 4.12
C GLY A 257 -6.94 26.75 4.17
N LYS A 258 -6.97 25.53 3.59
CA LYS A 258 -8.13 24.62 3.65
C LYS A 258 -8.25 23.92 5.00
N LEU A 259 -7.13 23.77 5.69
CA LEU A 259 -7.04 23.36 7.08
C LEU A 259 -6.26 24.42 7.86
N VAL A 260 -6.56 24.54 9.13
CA VAL A 260 -5.82 25.37 10.08
C VAL A 260 -5.39 24.51 11.27
N ARG A 261 -4.18 24.74 11.73
CA ARG A 261 -3.68 24.13 12.96
C ARG A 261 -4.40 24.76 14.16
N LEU A 262 -4.84 23.90 15.05
CA LEU A 262 -5.44 24.30 16.32
C LEU A 262 -4.42 24.04 17.43
N LEU A 263 -4.23 25.04 18.29
CA LEU A 263 -3.40 24.94 19.49
C LEU A 263 -1.92 24.67 19.18
N ASP A 264 -1.08 25.04 20.12
CA ASP A 264 0.36 24.81 20.02
C ASP A 264 0.77 23.57 20.83
N VAL A 265 0.11 22.46 20.55
CA VAL A 265 0.39 21.15 21.14
C VAL A 265 0.78 20.18 20.05
N GLU A 266 1.96 19.60 20.21
CA GLU A 266 2.49 18.54 19.33
C GLU A 266 2.97 17.36 20.17
N ILE A 267 2.83 16.17 19.64
CA ILE A 267 3.39 14.96 20.21
C ILE A 267 4.22 14.20 19.18
N PRO A 268 5.25 13.47 19.56
CA PRO A 268 5.87 12.51 18.68
C PRO A 268 4.83 11.41 18.34
N GLY A 269 4.71 11.08 17.05
CA GLY A 269 3.84 9.99 16.65
C GLY A 269 4.44 8.63 17.00
N GLU A 270 3.65 7.74 17.59
CA GLU A 270 4.07 6.37 17.90
C GLU A 270 4.38 5.55 16.64
N SER A 271 3.64 5.80 15.58
CA SER A 271 3.83 5.20 14.26
C SER A 271 4.40 6.22 13.28
N GLN A 272 5.22 5.78 12.32
CA GLN A 272 5.82 6.61 11.29
C GLN A 272 5.70 5.92 9.92
N TYR A 273 5.99 6.65 8.85
CA TYR A 273 6.11 6.06 7.54
C TYR A 273 7.52 5.51 7.31
N TYR A 274 7.58 4.31 6.77
CA TYR A 274 8.82 3.60 6.44
C TYR A 274 8.81 3.17 4.99
N LEU A 275 9.95 3.33 4.33
CA LEU A 275 10.26 2.65 3.09
C LEU A 275 10.86 1.29 3.43
N CYS A 276 10.25 0.23 2.92
CA CYS A 276 10.68 -1.12 3.18
C CYS A 276 11.07 -1.83 1.89
N THR A 277 12.15 -2.61 1.93
CA THR A 277 12.62 -3.47 0.84
C THR A 277 12.94 -4.86 1.40
N GLU A 278 12.97 -5.89 0.57
CA GLU A 278 13.37 -7.22 1.03
C GLU A 278 14.82 -7.27 1.47
N THR A 279 15.10 -7.97 2.58
CA THR A 279 16.48 -8.16 3.08
C THR A 279 17.27 -9.18 2.27
N THR A 280 16.60 -10.06 1.54
CA THR A 280 17.20 -11.18 0.82
C THR A 280 17.74 -10.80 -0.57
N ARG A 281 17.35 -9.64 -1.08
CA ARG A 281 17.71 -9.16 -2.43
C ARG A 281 18.41 -7.81 -2.33
N ALA A 282 19.55 -7.66 -2.98
CA ALA A 282 20.17 -6.35 -3.16
C ALA A 282 19.23 -5.47 -4.01
N PRO A 283 18.93 -4.23 -3.60
CA PRO A 283 18.04 -3.36 -4.35
C PRO A 283 18.63 -3.04 -5.74
N GLY A 284 17.80 -3.16 -6.78
CA GLY A 284 18.14 -2.75 -8.16
C GLY A 284 18.30 -1.24 -8.30
N GLY A 285 18.74 -0.79 -9.47
CA GLY A 285 19.01 0.63 -9.75
C GLY A 285 17.76 1.50 -9.55
N ALA A 286 16.60 1.08 -10.08
CA ALA A 286 15.34 1.79 -9.92
C ALA A 286 14.88 1.88 -8.45
N VAL A 287 15.05 0.79 -7.67
CA VAL A 287 14.72 0.76 -6.24
C VAL A 287 15.58 1.75 -5.47
N GLN A 288 16.89 1.80 -5.75
CA GLN A 288 17.82 2.73 -5.09
C GLN A 288 17.49 4.18 -5.44
N ALA A 289 17.28 4.48 -6.72
CA ALA A 289 16.93 5.81 -7.20
C ALA A 289 15.61 6.30 -6.57
N PHE A 290 14.59 5.45 -6.55
CA PHE A 290 13.30 5.76 -5.93
C PHE A 290 13.43 5.99 -4.41
N SER A 291 14.20 5.15 -3.72
CA SER A 291 14.40 5.26 -2.27
C SER A 291 15.09 6.58 -1.90
N LEU A 292 16.12 6.97 -2.63
CA LEU A 292 16.83 8.24 -2.44
C LEU A 292 15.90 9.42 -2.72
N TRP A 293 15.23 9.42 -3.87
CA TRP A 293 14.30 10.47 -4.27
C TRP A 293 13.17 10.65 -3.25
N LEU A 294 12.53 9.54 -2.81
CA LEU A 294 11.42 9.64 -1.86
C LEU A 294 11.89 10.14 -0.48
N THR A 295 13.08 9.72 -0.06
CA THR A 295 13.69 10.24 1.18
C THR A 295 13.89 11.75 1.11
N GLU A 296 14.39 12.28 -0.01
CA GLU A 296 14.53 13.73 -0.20
C GLU A 296 13.20 14.46 -0.24
N VAL A 297 12.16 13.86 -0.87
CA VAL A 297 10.80 14.42 -0.89
C VAL A 297 10.27 14.56 0.55
N CYS A 298 10.41 13.51 1.36
CA CYS A 298 9.95 13.54 2.75
C CYS A 298 10.76 14.52 3.62
N GLN A 299 12.08 14.61 3.43
CA GLN A 299 12.91 15.56 4.14
C GLN A 299 12.56 17.01 3.81
N ARG A 300 12.29 17.33 2.55
CA ARG A 300 11.83 18.67 2.14
C ARG A 300 10.48 19.03 2.75
N ALA A 301 9.54 18.08 2.77
CA ALA A 301 8.25 18.28 3.42
C ALA A 301 8.37 18.55 4.93
N ALA A 302 9.34 17.91 5.60
CA ALA A 302 9.60 18.12 7.03
C ALA A 302 10.25 19.49 7.35
N GLN A 303 11.00 20.07 6.40
CA GLN A 303 11.73 21.34 6.58
C GLN A 303 10.86 22.58 6.31
N TRP A 304 9.60 22.42 5.94
CA TRP A 304 8.69 23.53 5.66
C TRP A 304 8.56 24.48 6.87
N PRO A 305 8.59 25.81 6.67
CA PRO A 305 8.60 26.77 7.77
C PRO A 305 7.40 26.58 8.67
N ARG A 306 7.63 26.60 9.98
CA ARG A 306 6.57 26.68 10.99
C ARG A 306 5.75 27.92 10.67
N GLY A 307 4.42 27.78 10.57
CA GLY A 307 3.53 28.87 10.19
C GLY A 307 3.77 30.15 11.00
N PRO A 308 3.29 31.31 10.52
CA PRO A 308 3.50 32.60 11.17
C PRO A 308 2.87 32.57 12.57
N GLY A 309 3.67 32.37 13.61
CA GLY A 309 3.26 32.29 15.01
C GLY A 309 4.26 31.63 15.95
N ALA A 310 5.24 30.91 15.44
CA ALA A 310 6.30 30.36 16.27
C ALA A 310 7.40 31.40 16.45
N SER A 311 7.26 32.26 17.47
CA SER A 311 8.33 33.11 17.96
C SER A 311 9.51 32.25 18.41
N GLN A 312 10.69 32.61 17.93
CA GLN A 312 11.95 32.13 18.48
C GLN A 312 12.03 32.57 19.95
N GLU A 313 12.12 31.63 20.85
CA GLU A 313 12.75 31.78 22.16
C GLU A 313 13.97 30.86 22.22
#